data_dd119f71e63bf0bf67884d71ac86f6bc
#
_entry.id   dd119f71e63bf0bf67884d71ac86f6bc
#
_cell.length_a   1.000
_cell.length_b   1.000
_cell.length_c   1.000
_cell.angle_alpha   90.00
_cell.angle_beta   90.00
_cell.angle_gamma   90.00
#
_symmetry.space_group_name_H-M   'P 1'
#
loop_
_entity.id
_entity.type
_entity.pdbx_description
1 polymer ?
#
loop_
_entity_poly.entity_id
_entity_poly.type
_entity_poly.pdbx_seq_one_letter_code
_entity_poly.pdbx_strand_id
1 'polypeptide(L)'
;MTGYNEAFIIDKTKKEEILANCQTEEERQRTAEIIRPILRGRDIKRYGYEFADLYIITTFPSLKIDIESYPAVKQHLLSFGYDRLKQTGEKGARKKTNNKWFETQDSISYWEDFSKQKIMYPNMTKFMPFLLDSNGFFINDKGFIITGNNLSYLIAFFNSNVFKICYRDNFPELQGGTRELRKVFFEQVKIPDVEDIIDVDFDTLVDDVQKGKNNASLKLERTLILALGLQEYERYILNYNINLK
;
A
#
# COMPACT_ATOMS: atom_id res chain seq x y z
N MET A 1 8.63 0.67 -9.44
CA MET A 1 8.67 2.11 -9.81
C MET A 1 8.41 2.29 -11.28
N THR A 2 7.80 3.41 -11.66
CA THR A 2 7.47 3.67 -13.08
C THR A 2 8.66 4.18 -13.88
N GLY A 3 9.64 4.80 -13.23
CA GLY A 3 10.76 5.50 -13.87
C GLY A 3 10.40 6.89 -14.43
N TYR A 4 9.09 7.18 -14.56
CA TYR A 4 8.55 8.51 -14.91
C TYR A 4 7.08 8.58 -14.47
N ASN A 5 6.87 9.05 -13.26
CA ASN A 5 5.55 8.97 -12.61
C ASN A 5 4.45 9.73 -13.37
N GLU A 6 4.77 10.88 -13.97
CA GLU A 6 3.81 11.74 -14.66
C GLU A 6 3.09 11.04 -15.83
N ALA A 7 3.75 10.06 -16.47
CA ALA A 7 3.14 9.29 -17.56
C ALA A 7 2.31 8.09 -17.04
N PHE A 8 2.67 7.51 -15.90
CA PHE A 8 2.08 6.25 -15.42
C PHE A 8 1.15 6.40 -14.23
N ILE A 9 1.25 7.51 -13.47
CA ILE A 9 0.35 7.80 -12.35
C ILE A 9 -0.52 8.98 -12.75
N ILE A 10 -1.80 8.72 -12.90
CA ILE A 10 -2.80 9.64 -13.45
C ILE A 10 -3.89 9.91 -12.41
N ASP A 11 -4.54 11.05 -12.53
CA ASP A 11 -5.74 11.37 -11.75
C ASP A 11 -7.01 10.78 -12.37
N LYS A 12 -8.12 10.96 -11.67
CA LYS A 12 -9.45 10.49 -12.12
C LYS A 12 -9.84 11.09 -13.47
N THR A 13 -9.59 12.38 -13.67
CA THR A 13 -9.94 13.09 -14.91
C THR A 13 -9.21 12.48 -16.10
N LYS A 14 -7.90 12.25 -15.96
CA LYS A 14 -7.08 11.63 -17.02
C LYS A 14 -7.47 10.18 -17.26
N LYS A 15 -7.81 9.41 -16.22
CA LYS A 15 -8.37 8.06 -16.36
C LYS A 15 -9.63 8.08 -17.20
N GLU A 16 -10.59 8.96 -16.89
CA GLU A 16 -11.86 9.09 -17.62
C GLU A 16 -11.62 9.50 -19.09
N GLU A 17 -10.68 10.42 -19.32
CA GLU A 17 -10.27 10.82 -20.68
C GLU A 17 -9.70 9.65 -21.49
N ILE A 18 -8.79 8.85 -20.92
CA ILE A 18 -8.22 7.68 -21.59
C ILE A 18 -9.32 6.67 -21.92
N LEU A 19 -10.24 6.39 -20.98
CA LEU A 19 -11.35 5.47 -21.20
C LEU A 19 -12.35 5.98 -22.24
N ALA A 20 -12.56 7.30 -22.33
CA ALA A 20 -13.40 7.91 -23.35
C ALA A 20 -12.77 7.86 -24.75
N ASN A 21 -11.45 7.82 -24.85
CA ASN A 21 -10.72 7.74 -26.11
C ASN A 21 -10.59 6.29 -26.66
N CYS A 22 -11.06 5.27 -25.91
CA CYS A 22 -11.13 3.90 -26.43
C CYS A 22 -12.13 3.81 -27.58
N GLN A 23 -11.75 3.10 -28.65
CA GLN A 23 -12.54 3.02 -29.87
C GLN A 23 -13.66 1.98 -29.82
N THR A 24 -13.48 0.95 -28.96
CA THR A 24 -14.47 -0.11 -28.75
C THR A 24 -14.71 -0.37 -27.27
N GLU A 25 -15.83 -0.99 -26.94
CA GLU A 25 -16.14 -1.35 -25.55
C GLU A 25 -15.18 -2.42 -25.02
N GLU A 26 -14.70 -3.33 -25.86
CA GLU A 26 -13.70 -4.34 -25.50
C GLU A 26 -12.35 -3.69 -25.17
N GLU A 27 -11.93 -2.67 -25.93
CA GLU A 27 -10.73 -1.88 -25.59
C GLU A 27 -10.92 -1.16 -24.26
N ARG A 28 -12.08 -0.56 -24.04
CA ARG A 28 -12.39 0.17 -22.82
C ARG A 28 -12.34 -0.73 -21.59
N GLN A 29 -12.92 -1.93 -21.67
CA GLN A 29 -12.90 -2.91 -20.58
C GLN A 29 -11.46 -3.33 -20.26
N ARG A 30 -10.68 -3.74 -21.28
CA ARG A 30 -9.26 -4.10 -21.08
C ARG A 30 -8.45 -2.94 -20.51
N THR A 31 -8.70 -1.73 -21.00
CA THR A 31 -7.99 -0.53 -20.52
C THR A 31 -8.35 -0.23 -19.05
N ALA A 32 -9.60 -0.39 -18.66
CA ALA A 32 -10.03 -0.22 -17.28
C ALA A 32 -9.36 -1.23 -16.33
N GLU A 33 -9.08 -2.45 -16.79
CA GLU A 33 -8.39 -3.49 -15.99
C GLU A 33 -6.94 -3.15 -15.67
N ILE A 34 -6.24 -2.44 -16.56
CA ILE A 34 -4.85 -2.04 -16.35
C ILE A 34 -4.68 -0.65 -15.71
N ILE A 35 -5.76 0.10 -15.50
CA ILE A 35 -5.72 1.37 -14.76
C ILE A 35 -6.24 1.14 -13.34
N ARG A 36 -5.33 0.96 -12.40
CA ARG A 36 -5.62 0.51 -11.04
C ARG A 36 -5.46 1.63 -10.01
N PRO A 37 -6.30 1.68 -8.96
CA PRO A 37 -6.15 2.69 -7.92
C PRO A 37 -4.83 2.49 -7.15
N ILE A 38 -4.15 3.60 -6.80
CA ILE A 38 -2.85 3.57 -6.10
C ILE A 38 -2.87 4.50 -4.89
N LEU A 39 -2.34 4.01 -3.75
CA LEU A 39 -2.08 4.81 -2.57
C LEU A 39 -0.60 5.21 -2.51
N ARG A 40 -0.37 6.42 -2.00
CA ARG A 40 0.98 6.85 -1.57
C ARG A 40 1.14 6.53 -0.09
N GLY A 41 2.37 6.39 0.39
CA GLY A 41 2.60 6.14 1.81
C GLY A 41 1.89 7.12 2.75
N ARG A 42 1.77 8.42 2.36
CA ARG A 42 1.07 9.46 3.15
C ARG A 42 -0.45 9.31 3.18
N ASP A 43 -1.02 8.56 2.24
CA ASP A 43 -2.47 8.35 2.14
C ASP A 43 -2.94 7.25 3.11
N ILE A 44 -2.00 6.44 3.63
CA ILE A 44 -2.28 5.37 4.59
C ILE A 44 -2.49 5.97 5.98
N LYS A 45 -3.58 5.56 6.63
CA LYS A 45 -3.95 5.92 7.99
C LYS A 45 -4.11 4.66 8.84
N ARG A 46 -4.20 4.83 10.15
CA ARG A 46 -4.48 3.73 11.08
C ARG A 46 -5.85 3.14 10.76
N TYR A 47 -5.89 1.88 10.30
CA TYR A 47 -7.07 1.15 9.84
C TYR A 47 -7.81 1.75 8.63
N GLY A 48 -7.29 2.80 7.99
CA GLY A 48 -7.98 3.48 6.92
C GLY A 48 -7.04 4.16 5.94
N TYR A 49 -7.59 4.94 5.03
CA TYR A 49 -6.84 5.68 4.02
C TYR A 49 -7.57 6.95 3.60
N GLU A 50 -6.82 7.89 3.04
CA GLU A 50 -7.34 9.07 2.34
C GLU A 50 -7.01 8.92 0.85
N PHE A 51 -7.98 8.49 0.05
CA PHE A 51 -7.75 8.28 -1.37
C PHE A 51 -7.65 9.63 -2.11
N ALA A 52 -6.57 9.81 -2.83
CA ALA A 52 -6.30 11.05 -3.58
C ALA A 52 -6.75 10.96 -5.05
N ASP A 53 -7.62 10.00 -5.39
CA ASP A 53 -8.09 9.73 -6.75
C ASP A 53 -6.96 9.55 -7.77
N LEU A 54 -5.88 8.86 -7.34
CA LEU A 54 -4.75 8.53 -8.19
C LEU A 54 -4.83 7.09 -8.67
N TYR A 55 -4.41 6.88 -9.90
CA TYR A 55 -4.42 5.58 -10.58
C TYR A 55 -3.07 5.31 -11.24
N ILE A 56 -2.65 4.06 -11.26
CA ILE A 56 -1.46 3.62 -11.99
C ILE A 56 -1.86 2.85 -13.24
N ILE A 57 -1.19 3.16 -14.35
CA ILE A 57 -1.27 2.37 -15.58
C ILE A 57 -0.28 1.20 -15.40
N THR A 58 -0.80 -0.01 -15.23
CA THR A 58 -0.04 -1.20 -14.84
C THR A 58 0.59 -1.91 -16.03
N THR A 59 1.34 -1.19 -16.86
CA THR A 59 2.12 -1.80 -17.95
C THR A 59 3.41 -2.42 -17.41
N PHE A 60 3.28 -3.34 -16.45
CA PHE A 60 4.44 -4.03 -15.87
C PHE A 60 5.05 -5.01 -16.88
N PRO A 61 6.37 -5.13 -16.97
CA PRO A 61 7.04 -6.13 -17.83
C PRO A 61 6.55 -7.56 -17.59
N SER A 62 6.19 -7.90 -16.34
CA SER A 62 5.64 -9.21 -15.96
C SER A 62 4.29 -9.53 -16.62
N LEU A 63 3.49 -8.52 -16.96
CA LEU A 63 2.20 -8.68 -17.64
C LEU A 63 2.31 -8.98 -19.14
N LYS A 64 3.49 -8.74 -19.74
CA LYS A 64 3.77 -8.97 -21.18
C LYS A 64 2.71 -8.34 -22.10
N ILE A 65 2.25 -7.14 -21.77
CA ILE A 65 1.20 -6.43 -22.50
C ILE A 65 1.65 -6.19 -23.95
N ASP A 66 0.74 -6.40 -24.89
CA ASP A 66 0.85 -5.85 -26.24
C ASP A 66 0.19 -4.47 -26.27
N ILE A 67 0.99 -3.41 -26.36
CA ILE A 67 0.52 -2.03 -26.33
C ILE A 67 -0.39 -1.67 -27.50
N GLU A 68 -0.28 -2.40 -28.62
CA GLU A 68 -1.13 -2.20 -29.78
C GLU A 68 -2.60 -2.58 -29.49
N SER A 69 -2.83 -3.44 -28.52
CA SER A 69 -4.18 -3.77 -28.02
C SER A 69 -4.79 -2.69 -27.12
N TYR A 70 -4.04 -1.62 -26.79
CA TYR A 70 -4.43 -0.52 -25.92
C TYR A 70 -4.15 0.86 -26.56
N PRO A 71 -4.78 1.16 -27.72
CA PRO A 71 -4.48 2.39 -28.48
C PRO A 71 -4.60 3.67 -27.69
N ALA A 72 -5.62 3.80 -26.82
CA ALA A 72 -5.82 4.98 -25.99
C ALA A 72 -4.69 5.16 -24.95
N VAL A 73 -4.23 4.07 -24.31
CA VAL A 73 -3.08 4.09 -23.39
C VAL A 73 -1.80 4.40 -24.14
N LYS A 74 -1.59 3.79 -25.32
CA LYS A 74 -0.43 4.07 -26.18
C LYS A 74 -0.35 5.55 -26.55
N GLN A 75 -1.47 6.14 -26.96
CA GLN A 75 -1.55 7.57 -27.30
C GLN A 75 -1.23 8.45 -26.08
N HIS A 76 -1.80 8.14 -24.91
CA HIS A 76 -1.51 8.84 -23.68
C HIS A 76 -0.01 8.80 -23.35
N LEU A 77 0.61 7.63 -23.36
CA LEU A 77 2.04 7.50 -23.07
C LEU A 77 2.90 8.25 -24.11
N LEU A 78 2.58 8.14 -25.42
CA LEU A 78 3.30 8.84 -26.48
C LEU A 78 3.21 10.37 -26.36
N SER A 79 2.16 10.91 -25.73
CA SER A 79 2.05 12.36 -25.49
C SER A 79 3.20 12.93 -24.63
N PHE A 80 3.89 12.09 -23.85
CA PHE A 80 5.08 12.48 -23.10
C PHE A 80 6.39 12.39 -23.91
N GLY A 81 6.32 11.88 -25.14
CA GLY A 81 7.45 11.70 -26.03
C GLY A 81 8.11 10.32 -25.91
N TYR A 82 8.26 9.64 -27.05
CA TYR A 82 8.90 8.32 -27.12
C TYR A 82 10.31 8.31 -26.51
N ASP A 83 11.13 9.35 -26.88
CA ASP A 83 12.51 9.47 -26.40
C ASP A 83 12.60 9.66 -24.89
N ARG A 84 11.59 10.30 -24.28
CA ARG A 84 11.51 10.48 -22.84
C ARG A 84 11.18 9.15 -22.13
N LEU A 85 10.38 8.29 -22.75
CA LEU A 85 9.92 7.04 -22.17
C LEU A 85 10.82 5.85 -22.44
N LYS A 86 11.76 5.92 -23.43
CA LYS A 86 12.76 4.84 -23.62
C LYS A 86 13.55 4.58 -22.34
N GLN A 87 13.96 3.34 -22.17
CA GLN A 87 14.75 2.90 -21.00
C GLN A 87 16.20 2.62 -21.42
N THR A 88 16.84 3.61 -22.07
CA THR A 88 18.20 3.51 -22.62
C THR A 88 19.28 4.04 -21.65
N GLY A 89 18.91 4.83 -20.65
CA GLY A 89 19.84 5.51 -19.76
C GLY A 89 20.51 6.73 -20.37
N GLU A 90 20.15 7.12 -21.60
CA GLU A 90 20.64 8.33 -22.26
C GLU A 90 20.06 9.59 -21.60
N LYS A 91 20.69 10.74 -21.89
CA LYS A 91 20.24 12.03 -21.35
C LYS A 91 18.79 12.30 -21.78
N GLY A 92 17.92 12.50 -20.78
CA GLY A 92 16.49 12.76 -20.99
C GLY A 92 15.61 11.50 -21.06
N ALA A 93 16.19 10.30 -21.25
CA ALA A 93 15.48 9.03 -21.19
C ALA A 93 15.37 8.50 -19.75
N ARG A 94 14.59 7.42 -19.54
CA ARG A 94 14.55 6.69 -18.27
C ARG A 94 15.83 5.85 -18.08
N LYS A 95 16.07 5.42 -16.83
CA LYS A 95 17.18 4.52 -16.47
C LYS A 95 17.24 3.31 -17.41
N LYS A 96 18.44 2.88 -17.78
CA LYS A 96 18.65 1.73 -18.66
C LYS A 96 18.09 0.44 -18.05
N THR A 97 17.25 -0.23 -18.82
CA THR A 97 16.72 -1.59 -18.56
C THR A 97 16.57 -2.32 -19.91
N ASN A 98 16.07 -3.57 -19.87
CA ASN A 98 15.66 -4.30 -21.07
C ASN A 98 14.15 -4.19 -21.37
N ASN A 99 13.44 -3.34 -20.63
CA ASN A 99 12.00 -3.18 -20.76
C ASN A 99 11.65 -2.34 -21.98
N LYS A 100 10.44 -2.51 -22.49
CA LYS A 100 9.91 -1.70 -23.59
C LYS A 100 9.61 -0.26 -23.13
N TRP A 101 9.54 0.67 -24.06
CA TRP A 101 9.32 2.09 -23.78
C TRP A 101 8.02 2.38 -23.02
N PHE A 102 6.99 1.58 -23.20
CA PHE A 102 5.68 1.72 -22.54
C PHE A 102 5.57 0.95 -21.22
N GLU A 103 6.53 0.10 -20.91
CA GLU A 103 6.54 -0.66 -19.66
C GLU A 103 7.07 0.18 -18.51
N THR A 104 6.60 -0.11 -17.30
CA THR A 104 7.18 0.47 -16.09
C THR A 104 8.63 0.03 -15.92
N GLN A 105 9.40 0.76 -15.10
CA GLN A 105 10.82 0.45 -14.91
C GLN A 105 11.02 -0.84 -14.11
N ASP A 106 10.19 -1.07 -13.09
CA ASP A 106 10.24 -2.28 -12.26
C ASP A 106 9.21 -3.30 -12.76
N SER A 107 9.58 -4.57 -12.75
CA SER A 107 8.77 -5.64 -13.32
C SER A 107 7.53 -6.01 -12.49
N ILE A 108 7.57 -5.78 -11.18
CA ILE A 108 6.47 -6.11 -10.24
C ILE A 108 5.93 -7.52 -10.46
N SER A 109 6.77 -8.54 -10.23
CA SER A 109 6.39 -9.95 -10.44
C SER A 109 5.29 -10.44 -9.50
N TYR A 110 5.08 -9.76 -8.39
CA TYR A 110 4.03 -10.03 -7.38
C TYR A 110 2.77 -9.17 -7.57
N TRP A 111 2.49 -8.70 -8.78
CA TRP A 111 1.35 -7.82 -9.07
C TRP A 111 -0.02 -8.43 -8.69
N GLU A 112 -0.15 -9.76 -8.71
CA GLU A 112 -1.36 -10.47 -8.28
C GLU A 112 -1.66 -10.28 -6.79
N ASP A 113 -0.65 -10.06 -5.96
CA ASP A 113 -0.81 -9.86 -4.53
C ASP A 113 -1.58 -8.58 -4.22
N PHE A 114 -1.59 -7.59 -5.13
CA PHE A 114 -2.38 -6.39 -4.94
C PHE A 114 -3.90 -6.63 -5.02
N SER A 115 -4.34 -7.70 -5.65
CA SER A 115 -5.77 -8.08 -5.71
C SER A 115 -6.22 -8.88 -4.49
N LYS A 116 -5.30 -9.39 -3.67
CA LYS A 116 -5.59 -10.11 -2.44
C LYS A 116 -5.82 -9.14 -1.27
N GLN A 117 -6.48 -9.63 -0.21
CA GLN A 117 -6.45 -8.94 1.07
C GLN A 117 -5.00 -8.82 1.55
N LYS A 118 -4.62 -7.65 2.02
CA LYS A 118 -3.24 -7.35 2.42
C LYS A 118 -3.16 -6.22 3.43
N ILE A 119 -2.10 -6.20 4.21
CA ILE A 119 -1.76 -5.03 5.03
C ILE A 119 -0.84 -4.13 4.21
N MET A 120 -1.16 -2.84 4.17
CA MET A 120 -0.34 -1.80 3.53
C MET A 120 0.21 -0.85 4.59
N TYR A 121 1.50 -0.48 4.46
CA TYR A 121 2.13 0.47 5.38
C TYR A 121 3.20 1.33 4.69
N PRO A 122 3.43 2.57 5.16
CA PRO A 122 4.43 3.46 4.58
C PRO A 122 5.85 3.08 4.98
N ASN A 123 6.81 3.31 4.06
CA ASN A 123 8.24 3.12 4.34
C ASN A 123 8.74 4.05 5.45
N MET A 124 8.29 5.31 5.43
CA MET A 124 8.70 6.33 6.41
C MET A 124 7.48 6.98 7.04
N THR A 125 7.44 7.03 8.38
CA THR A 125 6.29 7.54 9.11
C THR A 125 6.65 7.96 10.54
N LYS A 126 5.91 8.96 11.07
CA LYS A 126 5.92 9.28 12.50
C LYS A 126 4.96 8.39 13.30
N PHE A 127 3.86 7.97 12.67
CA PHE A 127 2.68 7.42 13.34
C PHE A 127 2.56 5.91 13.24
N MET A 128 3.36 5.28 12.40
CA MET A 128 3.33 3.83 12.14
C MET A 128 1.91 3.31 11.83
N PRO A 129 1.23 3.85 10.81
CA PRO A 129 -0.11 3.42 10.44
C PRO A 129 -0.07 2.18 9.56
N PHE A 130 -1.02 1.28 9.79
CA PHE A 130 -1.23 0.08 8.97
C PHE A 130 -2.70 0.03 8.51
N LEU A 131 -2.90 -0.29 7.24
CA LEU A 131 -4.21 -0.42 6.58
C LEU A 131 -4.42 -1.87 6.16
N LEU A 132 -5.56 -2.47 6.51
CA LEU A 132 -6.02 -3.72 5.90
C LEU A 132 -6.84 -3.37 4.66
N ASP A 133 -6.28 -3.69 3.49
CA ASP A 133 -6.90 -3.41 2.19
C ASP A 133 -7.50 -4.67 1.56
N SER A 134 -8.78 -4.58 1.19
CA SER A 134 -9.50 -5.57 0.39
C SER A 134 -10.02 -4.97 -0.93
N ASN A 135 -9.66 -3.72 -1.26
CA ASN A 135 -10.16 -3.00 -2.43
C ASN A 135 -9.21 -3.07 -3.64
N GLY A 136 -8.09 -3.79 -3.51
CA GLY A 136 -7.15 -3.97 -4.61
C GLY A 136 -6.30 -2.73 -4.91
N PHE A 137 -6.01 -1.89 -3.92
CA PHE A 137 -5.10 -0.78 -4.09
C PHE A 137 -3.67 -1.24 -4.38
N PHE A 138 -3.04 -0.55 -5.32
CA PHE A 138 -1.60 -0.57 -5.49
C PHE A 138 -0.94 0.41 -4.52
N ILE A 139 0.38 0.29 -4.34
CA ILE A 139 1.16 1.23 -3.52
C ILE A 139 2.38 1.70 -4.31
N ASN A 140 2.76 2.96 -4.11
CA ASN A 140 3.97 3.48 -4.71
C ASN A 140 5.22 2.98 -3.96
N ASP A 141 6.40 3.35 -4.46
CA ASP A 141 7.72 3.02 -3.90
C ASP A 141 7.98 3.50 -2.46
N LYS A 142 7.02 4.19 -1.86
CA LYS A 142 7.10 4.71 -0.50
C LYS A 142 6.28 3.90 0.49
N GLY A 143 5.92 2.66 0.13
CA GLY A 143 5.22 1.75 1.02
C GLY A 143 5.46 0.29 0.69
N PHE A 144 4.96 -0.56 1.57
CA PHE A 144 5.09 -2.02 1.51
C PHE A 144 3.74 -2.70 1.67
N ILE A 145 3.67 -3.97 1.27
CA ILE A 145 2.52 -4.83 1.52
C ILE A 145 2.94 -6.08 2.30
N ILE A 146 2.02 -6.60 3.11
CA ILE A 146 2.12 -7.91 3.76
C ILE A 146 0.90 -8.71 3.32
N THR A 147 1.14 -9.90 2.78
CA THR A 147 0.12 -10.88 2.40
C THR A 147 0.32 -12.14 3.24
N GLY A 148 -0.74 -12.94 3.41
CA GLY A 148 -0.68 -14.19 4.17
C GLY A 148 -1.96 -14.44 4.94
N ASN A 149 -1.84 -15.22 6.02
CA ASN A 149 -2.96 -15.57 6.90
C ASN A 149 -3.04 -14.63 8.11
N ASN A 150 -4.15 -14.67 8.83
CA ASN A 150 -4.37 -13.97 10.11
C ASN A 150 -4.15 -12.45 10.02
N LEU A 151 -4.44 -11.84 8.86
CA LEU A 151 -4.17 -10.42 8.62
C LEU A 151 -4.93 -9.50 9.57
N SER A 152 -6.12 -9.89 10.03
CA SER A 152 -6.90 -9.10 11.00
C SER A 152 -6.24 -9.07 12.38
N TYR A 153 -5.66 -10.18 12.83
CA TYR A 153 -4.83 -10.17 14.05
C TYR A 153 -3.57 -9.32 13.85
N LEU A 154 -2.86 -9.53 12.73
CA LEU A 154 -1.63 -8.80 12.46
C LEU A 154 -1.85 -7.28 12.40
N ILE A 155 -2.92 -6.81 11.76
CA ILE A 155 -3.21 -5.37 11.70
C ILE A 155 -3.64 -4.82 13.06
N ALA A 156 -4.38 -5.60 13.86
CA ALA A 156 -4.71 -5.23 15.23
C ALA A 156 -3.44 -5.04 16.05
N PHE A 157 -2.50 -5.99 15.98
CA PHE A 157 -1.22 -5.93 16.66
C PHE A 157 -0.36 -4.74 16.19
N PHE A 158 -0.13 -4.58 14.88
CA PHE A 158 0.71 -3.51 14.33
C PHE A 158 0.16 -2.10 14.59
N ASN A 159 -1.15 -1.94 14.66
CA ASN A 159 -1.78 -0.67 15.00
C ASN A 159 -1.91 -0.42 16.50
N SER A 160 -1.61 -1.41 17.35
CA SER A 160 -1.75 -1.30 18.80
C SER A 160 -0.69 -0.41 19.45
N ASN A 161 -1.00 0.07 20.64
CA ASN A 161 0.00 0.69 21.49
C ASN A 161 1.03 -0.31 22.01
N VAL A 162 0.67 -1.59 22.19
CA VAL A 162 1.59 -2.68 22.54
C VAL A 162 2.74 -2.74 21.52
N PHE A 163 2.41 -2.80 20.22
CA PHE A 163 3.42 -2.82 19.16
C PHE A 163 4.32 -1.59 19.20
N LYS A 164 3.75 -0.41 19.39
CA LYS A 164 4.51 0.85 19.44
C LYS A 164 5.45 0.91 20.65
N ILE A 165 4.99 0.45 21.82
CA ILE A 165 5.82 0.39 23.04
C ILE A 165 6.99 -0.56 22.83
N CYS A 166 6.73 -1.76 22.26
CA CYS A 166 7.75 -2.81 22.16
C CYS A 166 8.72 -2.61 20.99
N TYR A 167 8.25 -2.04 19.88
CA TYR A 167 9.01 -2.12 18.62
C TYR A 167 9.31 -0.79 17.94
N ARG A 168 8.75 0.33 18.38
CA ARG A 168 9.01 1.63 17.73
C ARG A 168 10.51 1.93 17.60
N ASP A 169 11.26 1.65 18.64
CA ASP A 169 12.69 1.97 18.69
C ASP A 169 13.58 0.94 17.98
N ASN A 170 13.02 -0.18 17.51
CA ASN A 170 13.69 -1.11 16.61
C ASN A 170 13.84 -0.54 15.19
N PHE A 171 13.01 0.45 14.83
CA PHE A 171 13.08 1.13 13.55
C PHE A 171 13.95 2.37 13.63
N PRO A 172 14.90 2.55 12.71
CA PRO A 172 15.80 3.71 12.71
C PRO A 172 15.04 5.02 12.73
N GLU A 173 15.44 5.91 13.61
CA GLU A 173 14.91 7.27 13.65
C GLU A 173 15.59 8.13 12.60
N LEU A 174 14.78 8.82 11.83
CA LEU A 174 15.17 9.86 10.91
C LEU A 174 14.83 11.23 11.50
N GLN A 175 15.15 12.28 10.77
CA GLN A 175 14.87 13.64 11.21
C GLN A 175 13.39 13.84 11.61
N GLY A 176 13.19 14.51 12.74
CA GLY A 176 11.87 14.93 13.24
C GLY A 176 11.01 13.79 13.79
N GLY A 177 11.61 12.73 14.32
CA GLY A 177 10.89 11.59 14.92
C GLY A 177 10.28 10.62 13.93
N THR A 178 10.58 10.77 12.64
CA THR A 178 10.17 9.82 11.60
C THR A 178 10.92 8.51 11.77
N ARG A 179 10.24 7.38 11.60
CA ARG A 179 10.83 6.03 11.64
C ARG A 179 10.84 5.42 10.24
N GLU A 180 11.85 4.62 9.94
CA GLU A 180 11.98 3.93 8.67
C GLU A 180 11.60 2.45 8.83
N LEU A 181 10.45 2.06 8.26
CA LEU A 181 9.86 0.73 8.39
C LEU A 181 10.30 -0.20 7.24
N ARG A 182 11.60 -0.23 6.91
CA ARG A 182 12.10 -1.15 5.89
C ARG A 182 11.92 -2.60 6.29
N LYS A 183 11.75 -3.46 5.29
CA LYS A 183 11.62 -4.90 5.43
C LYS A 183 12.67 -5.51 6.37
N VAL A 184 13.95 -5.14 6.24
CA VAL A 184 15.06 -5.68 7.05
C VAL A 184 14.89 -5.45 8.56
N PHE A 185 14.23 -4.36 8.96
CA PHE A 185 13.93 -4.10 10.38
C PHE A 185 12.62 -4.75 10.77
N PHE A 186 11.65 -4.77 9.87
CA PHE A 186 10.32 -5.32 10.11
C PHE A 186 10.35 -6.84 10.32
N GLU A 187 11.19 -7.57 9.58
CA GLU A 187 11.38 -9.02 9.73
C GLU A 187 11.95 -9.46 11.07
N GLN A 188 12.47 -8.52 11.88
CA GLN A 188 12.96 -8.80 13.23
C GLN A 188 11.86 -8.70 14.30
N VAL A 189 10.67 -8.23 13.93
CA VAL A 189 9.53 -8.14 14.84
C VAL A 189 9.04 -9.54 15.18
N LYS A 190 9.06 -9.86 16.48
CA LYS A 190 8.48 -11.11 16.99
C LYS A 190 7.00 -10.87 17.26
N ILE A 191 6.16 -11.61 16.59
CA ILE A 191 4.71 -11.56 16.75
C ILE A 191 4.32 -12.68 17.70
N PRO A 192 3.54 -12.42 18.76
CA PRO A 192 3.00 -13.46 19.63
C PRO A 192 2.19 -14.49 18.82
N ASP A 193 2.24 -15.76 19.21
CA ASP A 193 1.55 -16.82 18.47
C ASP A 193 0.04 -16.64 18.48
N VAL A 194 -0.60 -16.95 17.38
CA VAL A 194 -2.05 -16.85 17.22
C VAL A 194 -2.76 -18.02 17.91
N GLU A 195 -2.10 -19.17 18.07
CA GLU A 195 -2.68 -20.35 18.72
C GLU A 195 -3.09 -20.08 20.15
N ASP A 196 -2.40 -19.17 20.84
CA ASP A 196 -2.75 -18.72 22.19
C ASP A 196 -3.95 -17.74 22.22
N ILE A 197 -4.48 -17.33 21.08
CA ILE A 197 -5.47 -16.24 20.91
C ILE A 197 -6.72 -16.71 20.14
N ILE A 198 -6.95 -18.02 20.06
CA ILE A 198 -7.91 -18.70 19.16
C ILE A 198 -9.37 -18.22 19.31
N ASP A 199 -9.78 -17.76 20.48
CA ASP A 199 -11.19 -17.41 20.75
C ASP A 199 -11.55 -15.95 20.41
N VAL A 200 -10.68 -15.19 19.75
CA VAL A 200 -10.93 -13.79 19.43
C VAL A 200 -11.27 -13.62 17.95
N ASP A 201 -12.46 -13.11 17.66
CA ASP A 201 -12.88 -12.72 16.32
C ASP A 201 -12.28 -11.35 15.92
N PHE A 202 -11.01 -11.37 15.51
CA PHE A 202 -10.33 -10.17 15.04
C PHE A 202 -10.91 -9.64 13.72
N ASP A 203 -11.53 -10.48 12.89
CA ASP A 203 -12.12 -10.04 11.62
C ASP A 203 -13.27 -9.06 11.87
N THR A 204 -14.21 -9.43 12.74
CA THR A 204 -15.30 -8.54 13.14
C THR A 204 -14.79 -7.27 13.85
N LEU A 205 -13.81 -7.41 14.75
CA LEU A 205 -13.31 -6.26 15.51
C LEU A 205 -12.60 -5.23 14.59
N VAL A 206 -11.80 -5.69 13.64
CA VAL A 206 -11.11 -4.82 12.68
C VAL A 206 -12.11 -4.17 11.72
N ASP A 207 -13.08 -4.93 11.21
CA ASP A 207 -14.15 -4.41 10.36
C ASP A 207 -14.96 -3.30 11.07
N ASP A 208 -15.27 -3.48 12.35
CA ASP A 208 -15.94 -2.49 13.18
C ASP A 208 -15.13 -1.18 13.29
N VAL A 209 -13.79 -1.29 13.42
CA VAL A 209 -12.91 -0.11 13.44
C VAL A 209 -12.88 0.56 12.08
N GLN A 210 -12.75 -0.20 11.00
CA GLN A 210 -12.71 0.35 9.63
C GLN A 210 -14.03 1.03 9.24
N LYS A 211 -15.16 0.54 9.75
CA LYS A 211 -16.49 1.16 9.59
C LYS A 211 -16.76 2.34 10.51
N GLY A 212 -15.80 2.70 11.37
CA GLY A 212 -15.91 3.84 12.28
C GLY A 212 -16.96 3.67 13.40
N LYS A 213 -17.26 2.42 13.82
CA LYS A 213 -18.21 2.19 14.92
C LYS A 213 -17.70 2.77 16.23
N ASN A 214 -18.60 3.32 17.01
CA ASN A 214 -18.27 3.94 18.30
C ASN A 214 -17.51 2.98 19.22
N ASN A 215 -16.43 3.47 19.83
CA ASN A 215 -15.55 2.73 20.73
C ASN A 215 -14.88 1.46 20.14
N ALA A 216 -15.03 1.17 18.85
CA ALA A 216 -14.46 -0.04 18.23
C ALA A 216 -12.94 -0.11 18.39
N SER A 217 -12.22 1.00 18.17
CA SER A 217 -10.76 1.05 18.34
C SER A 217 -10.33 0.76 19.78
N LEU A 218 -11.05 1.27 20.78
CA LEU A 218 -10.77 1.01 22.19
C LEU A 218 -11.10 -0.45 22.55
N LYS A 219 -12.21 -0.96 22.04
CA LYS A 219 -12.59 -2.38 22.22
C LYS A 219 -11.53 -3.31 21.66
N LEU A 220 -11.07 -3.05 20.42
CA LEU A 220 -10.01 -3.84 19.78
C LEU A 220 -8.71 -3.81 20.59
N GLU A 221 -8.26 -2.62 21.04
CA GLU A 221 -7.06 -2.49 21.86
C GLU A 221 -7.16 -3.27 23.18
N ARG A 222 -8.28 -3.17 23.89
CA ARG A 222 -8.53 -3.91 25.13
C ARG A 222 -8.58 -5.42 24.91
N THR A 223 -9.25 -5.87 23.85
CA THR A 223 -9.31 -7.28 23.48
C THR A 223 -7.91 -7.81 23.19
N LEU A 224 -7.07 -7.06 22.49
CA LEU A 224 -5.69 -7.45 22.23
C LEU A 224 -4.86 -7.52 23.53
N ILE A 225 -4.99 -6.53 24.42
CA ILE A 225 -4.31 -6.53 25.73
C ILE A 225 -4.68 -7.76 26.52
N LEU A 226 -5.97 -8.13 26.54
CA LEU A 226 -6.46 -9.33 27.23
C LEU A 226 -5.90 -10.60 26.59
N ALA A 227 -5.97 -10.72 25.26
CA ALA A 227 -5.48 -11.86 24.51
C ALA A 227 -3.96 -12.09 24.69
N LEU A 228 -3.19 -11.02 24.87
CA LEU A 228 -1.76 -11.08 25.12
C LEU A 228 -1.37 -11.25 26.60
N GLY A 229 -2.35 -11.38 27.52
CA GLY A 229 -2.09 -11.53 28.95
C GLY A 229 -1.50 -10.27 29.62
N LEU A 230 -1.77 -9.08 29.08
CA LEU A 230 -1.17 -7.80 29.51
C LEU A 230 -2.11 -6.92 30.34
N GLN A 231 -3.13 -7.50 30.99
CA GLN A 231 -4.17 -6.75 31.71
C GLN A 231 -3.64 -5.85 32.83
N GLU A 232 -2.60 -6.28 33.52
CA GLU A 232 -1.96 -5.49 34.58
C GLU A 232 -1.32 -4.18 34.05
N TYR A 233 -0.99 -4.14 32.77
CA TYR A 233 -0.44 -2.97 32.08
C TYR A 233 -1.48 -2.16 31.29
N GLU A 234 -2.77 -2.54 31.32
CA GLU A 234 -3.82 -1.91 30.47
C GLU A 234 -3.82 -0.40 30.59
N ARG A 235 -3.81 0.14 31.82
CA ARG A 235 -3.81 1.60 32.04
C ARG A 235 -2.59 2.29 31.42
N TYR A 236 -1.42 1.69 31.52
CA TYR A 236 -0.19 2.22 30.91
C TYR A 236 -0.27 2.18 29.38
N ILE A 237 -0.68 1.04 28.82
CA ILE A 237 -0.79 0.83 27.38
C ILE A 237 -1.81 1.79 26.76
N LEU A 238 -3.02 1.90 27.34
CA LEU A 238 -4.08 2.77 26.80
C LEU A 238 -3.73 4.26 26.89
N ASN A 239 -2.94 4.67 27.87
CA ASN A 239 -2.48 6.06 28.01
C ASN A 239 -1.17 6.34 27.27
N TYR A 240 -0.60 5.35 26.61
CA TYR A 240 0.61 5.55 25.81
C TYR A 240 0.30 6.45 24.61
N ASN A 241 0.77 7.67 24.68
CA ASN A 241 0.76 8.60 23.55
C ASN A 241 2.18 8.65 22.99
N ILE A 242 2.32 8.44 21.69
CA ILE A 242 3.52 8.85 21.00
C ILE A 242 3.54 10.36 21.10
N ASN A 243 4.15 10.89 22.17
CA ASN A 243 4.42 12.32 22.24
C ASN A 243 5.36 12.64 21.09
N LEU A 244 4.81 13.24 20.06
CA LEU A 244 5.53 13.84 18.96
C LEU A 244 6.19 15.10 19.53
N LYS A 245 7.34 14.94 20.20
CA LYS A 245 8.24 16.06 20.48
C LYS A 245 9.06 16.37 19.26
#